data_29cdcddd84785363249a03d50200f35b
#
_entry.id   29cdcddd84785363249a03d50200f35b
#
_cell.length_a   1.000
_cell.length_b   1.000
_cell.length_c   1.000
_cell.angle_alpha   90.00
_cell.angle_beta   90.00
_cell.angle_gamma   90.00
#
_symmetry.space_group_name_H-M   'P 1'
#
loop_
_entity.id
_entity.type
_entity.pdbx_description
1 polymer ?
#
loop_
_entity_poly.entity_id
_entity_poly.type
_entity_poly.pdbx_seq_one_letter_code
_entity_poly.pdbx_strand_id
1 'polypeptide(L)'
;VDVADSHQVGLTWFAPDRSVTVNGNTFDGNEDGSFYIPDFSYKTTLSSGVAFGLAVFGNGGMNTGYQAPLFDLPSTPTFTPSNTSMDLSQLFIAPTWSWRNEGGHAFGISAILAGQRFKATGLEDFGIANAGYDTSVGGGARLGWTWQASQNLKVGATYQSRLWMTKFDKYAGLFAERGGFDIPSNYAVGFAYQIDSSLTWAFDVERIHYSEVNSVGNPGVIVAPFGAANGPGFGWKDVTVIKTGLA
;
A
#
# COMPACT_ATOMS: atom_id res chain seq x y z
N VAL A 1 -3.55 7.38 22.88
CA VAL A 1 -3.91 7.80 24.23
C VAL A 1 -2.72 7.69 25.18
N ASP A 2 -1.72 6.89 24.86
CA ASP A 2 -0.55 6.64 25.73
C ASP A 2 0.61 7.62 25.53
N VAL A 3 0.55 8.46 24.53
CA VAL A 3 1.60 9.40 24.16
C VAL A 3 1.12 10.81 24.46
N ALA A 4 1.98 11.68 24.95
CA ALA A 4 1.72 13.11 25.12
C ALA A 4 1.29 13.76 23.79
N ASP A 5 0.69 14.93 23.85
CA ASP A 5 0.42 15.73 22.67
C ASP A 5 1.70 15.93 21.87
N SER A 6 1.66 15.66 20.59
CA SER A 6 2.86 15.59 19.77
C SER A 6 2.55 15.88 18.30
N HIS A 7 3.57 16.30 17.60
CA HIS A 7 3.60 16.33 16.14
C HIS A 7 4.93 15.75 15.67
N GLN A 8 4.90 15.10 14.53
CA GLN A 8 6.08 14.52 13.90
C GLN A 8 6.01 14.81 12.40
N VAL A 9 7.16 15.11 11.82
CA VAL A 9 7.36 15.21 10.38
C VAL A 9 8.52 14.30 10.04
N GLY A 10 8.34 13.46 9.04
CA GLY A 10 9.36 12.55 8.54
C GLY A 10 9.53 12.66 7.04
N LEU A 11 10.70 12.28 6.58
CA LEU A 11 11.02 12.13 5.16
C LEU A 11 11.91 10.89 5.00
N THR A 12 11.40 9.90 4.30
CA THR A 12 12.17 8.70 3.95
C THR A 12 12.72 8.85 2.55
N TRP A 13 14.04 8.69 2.40
CA TRP A 13 14.67 8.50 1.10
C TRP A 13 14.74 6.99 0.81
N PHE A 14 14.10 6.58 -0.27
CA PHE A 14 14.04 5.20 -0.71
C PHE A 14 14.67 5.06 -2.09
N ALA A 15 15.75 4.27 -2.19
CA ALA A 15 16.51 4.06 -3.41
C ALA A 15 16.63 2.55 -3.69
N PRO A 16 15.58 1.92 -4.26
CA PRO A 16 15.61 0.49 -4.59
C PRO A 16 16.45 0.24 -5.85
N ASP A 17 17.14 -0.91 -5.88
CA ASP A 17 17.79 -1.43 -7.07
C ASP A 17 16.92 -2.53 -7.70
N ARG A 18 16.59 -2.38 -9.00
CA ARG A 18 15.62 -3.22 -9.70
C ARG A 18 16.16 -3.62 -11.06
N SER A 19 16.03 -4.89 -11.38
CA SER A 19 16.33 -5.42 -12.71
C SER A 19 15.37 -6.56 -13.07
N VAL A 20 15.25 -6.85 -14.35
CA VAL A 20 14.54 -8.01 -14.86
C VAL A 20 15.38 -8.73 -15.90
N THR A 21 15.34 -10.05 -15.90
CA THR A 21 15.97 -10.86 -16.94
C THR A 21 14.89 -11.49 -17.83
N VAL A 22 14.94 -11.15 -19.11
CA VAL A 22 14.02 -11.67 -20.14
C VAL A 22 14.87 -12.32 -21.25
N ASN A 23 14.60 -13.59 -21.55
CA ASN A 23 15.30 -14.34 -22.60
C ASN A 23 16.85 -14.29 -22.45
N GLY A 24 17.37 -14.30 -21.21
CA GLY A 24 18.80 -14.26 -20.91
C GLY A 24 19.43 -12.88 -20.93
N ASN A 25 18.71 -11.82 -21.30
CA ASN A 25 19.16 -10.44 -21.23
C ASN A 25 18.63 -9.78 -19.96
N THR A 26 19.50 -9.10 -19.21
CA THR A 26 19.14 -8.35 -18.01
C THR A 26 18.97 -6.88 -18.36
N PHE A 27 17.83 -6.33 -17.93
CA PHE A 27 17.47 -4.93 -18.12
C PHE A 27 17.40 -4.23 -16.76
N ASP A 28 18.05 -3.08 -16.67
CA ASP A 28 17.98 -2.18 -15.52
C ASP A 28 16.59 -1.51 -15.46
N GLY A 29 15.95 -1.56 -14.31
CA GLY A 29 14.62 -0.99 -14.04
C GLY A 29 14.65 0.31 -13.25
N ASN A 30 15.80 1.00 -13.15
CA ASN A 30 16.08 2.12 -12.27
C ASN A 30 16.05 3.49 -12.95
N GLU A 31 15.30 3.69 -14.04
CA GLU A 31 15.17 5.01 -14.68
C GLU A 31 14.79 6.10 -13.64
N ASP A 32 13.88 5.77 -12.71
CA ASP A 32 13.60 6.56 -11.51
C ASP A 32 14.32 5.93 -10.31
N GLY A 33 15.55 6.35 -10.03
CA GLY A 33 16.45 5.67 -9.09
C GLY A 33 16.15 5.90 -7.62
N SER A 34 15.34 6.93 -7.23
CA SER A 34 15.06 7.22 -5.83
C SER A 34 13.75 7.98 -5.62
N PHE A 35 13.17 7.80 -4.44
CA PHE A 35 11.88 8.35 -4.04
C PHE A 35 11.99 9.01 -2.68
N TYR A 36 11.29 10.13 -2.51
CA TYR A 36 11.12 10.80 -1.22
C TYR A 36 9.69 10.57 -0.75
N ILE A 37 9.55 9.92 0.42
CA ILE A 37 8.27 9.57 1.00
C ILE A 37 8.08 10.41 2.27
N PRO A 38 7.28 11.48 2.20
CA PRO A 38 6.98 12.29 3.37
C PRO A 38 5.97 11.61 4.28
N ASP A 39 6.08 11.83 5.57
CA ASP A 39 5.08 11.50 6.56
C ASP A 39 4.87 12.65 7.54
N PHE A 40 3.66 12.71 8.09
CA PHE A 40 3.27 13.66 9.12
C PHE A 40 2.33 12.98 10.09
N SER A 41 2.51 13.24 11.37
CA SER A 41 1.52 12.89 12.38
C SER A 41 1.32 14.01 13.40
N TYR A 42 0.09 14.12 13.86
CA TYR A 42 -0.33 15.03 14.92
C TYR A 42 -1.22 14.27 15.90
N LYS A 43 -1.07 14.54 17.19
CA LYS A 43 -1.92 14.02 18.23
C LYS A 43 -2.19 15.09 19.29
N THR A 44 -3.44 15.15 19.74
CA THR A 44 -3.83 15.98 20.88
C THR A 44 -4.81 15.24 21.79
N THR A 45 -4.73 15.52 23.08
CA THR A 45 -5.64 15.03 24.09
C THR A 45 -6.83 15.96 24.19
N LEU A 46 -8.05 15.46 23.96
CA LEU A 46 -9.29 16.24 24.00
C LEU A 46 -9.88 16.29 25.40
N SER A 47 -9.81 15.18 26.14
CA SER A 47 -10.28 15.07 27.52
C SER A 47 -9.63 13.83 28.16
N SER A 48 -9.90 13.61 29.46
CA SER A 48 -9.37 12.42 30.15
C SER A 48 -9.75 11.14 29.40
N GLY A 49 -8.74 10.39 28.94
CA GLY A 49 -8.90 9.14 28.20
C GLY A 49 -9.35 9.25 26.75
N VAL A 50 -9.51 10.47 26.19
CA VAL A 50 -9.91 10.67 24.78
C VAL A 50 -8.85 11.50 24.05
N ALA A 51 -8.45 11.06 22.87
CA ALA A 51 -7.50 11.79 22.04
C ALA A 51 -7.93 11.79 20.56
N PHE A 52 -7.51 12.83 19.86
CA PHE A 52 -7.59 12.93 18.40
C PHE A 52 -6.18 12.83 17.81
N GLY A 53 -6.08 12.14 16.68
CA GLY A 53 -4.87 12.06 15.88
C GLY A 53 -5.14 12.31 14.41
N LEU A 54 -4.14 12.79 13.70
CA LEU A 54 -4.11 12.89 12.26
C LEU A 54 -2.79 12.32 11.75
N ALA A 55 -2.84 11.38 10.83
CA ALA A 55 -1.65 10.89 10.15
C ALA A 55 -1.79 11.09 8.64
N VAL A 56 -0.69 11.49 8.00
CA VAL A 56 -0.55 11.57 6.54
C VAL A 56 0.71 10.81 6.17
N PHE A 57 0.59 9.80 5.31
CA PHE A 57 1.73 8.93 4.98
C PHE A 57 1.56 8.24 3.62
N GLY A 58 2.69 7.89 3.00
CA GLY A 58 2.71 7.00 1.85
C GLY A 58 2.35 5.58 2.27
N ASN A 59 1.34 4.98 1.65
CA ASN A 59 0.92 3.60 1.94
C ASN A 59 1.69 2.58 1.11
N GLY A 60 1.98 2.92 -0.13
CA GLY A 60 2.66 2.03 -1.06
C GLY A 60 2.99 2.72 -2.36
N GLY A 61 3.78 2.05 -3.14
CA GLY A 61 4.19 2.47 -4.47
C GLY A 61 4.73 1.29 -5.26
N MET A 62 4.68 1.41 -6.56
CA MET A 62 5.28 0.47 -7.49
C MET A 62 5.87 1.29 -8.62
N ASN A 63 7.18 1.16 -8.81
CA ASN A 63 7.86 1.88 -9.87
C ASN A 63 8.90 0.99 -10.52
N THR A 64 8.87 0.94 -11.84
CA THR A 64 9.92 0.39 -12.69
C THR A 64 10.02 1.24 -13.94
N GLY A 65 11.22 1.50 -14.40
CA GLY A 65 11.46 2.20 -15.67
C GLY A 65 12.61 1.52 -16.39
N TYR A 66 12.30 0.82 -17.48
CA TYR A 66 13.28 0.12 -18.31
C TYR A 66 13.58 0.97 -19.53
N GLN A 67 14.86 1.06 -19.90
CA GLN A 67 15.27 1.75 -21.13
C GLN A 67 15.13 0.83 -22.37
N ALA A 68 14.11 -0.01 -22.38
CA ALA A 68 13.80 -0.96 -23.43
C ALA A 68 12.29 -1.29 -23.48
N PRO A 69 11.76 -1.60 -24.66
CA PRO A 69 10.42 -2.16 -24.82
C PRO A 69 10.44 -3.66 -24.47
N LEU A 70 10.06 -4.01 -23.24
CA LEU A 70 10.10 -5.42 -22.76
C LEU A 70 8.99 -6.27 -23.35
N PHE A 71 7.92 -5.66 -23.87
CA PHE A 71 6.74 -6.33 -24.42
C PHE A 71 6.57 -6.09 -25.93
N ASP A 72 7.69 -5.92 -26.66
CA ASP A 72 7.68 -5.88 -28.13
C ASP A 72 7.33 -7.26 -28.67
N LEU A 73 6.12 -7.40 -29.22
CA LEU A 73 5.63 -8.65 -29.80
C LEU A 73 5.90 -8.68 -31.30
N PRO A 74 6.71 -9.63 -31.81
CA PRO A 74 7.07 -9.70 -33.25
C PRO A 74 5.88 -9.81 -34.21
N SER A 75 4.68 -10.05 -33.70
CA SER A 75 3.44 -10.18 -34.50
C SER A 75 2.79 -8.86 -34.87
N THR A 76 3.28 -7.71 -34.37
CA THR A 76 2.74 -6.38 -34.63
C THR A 76 3.78 -5.48 -35.34
N PRO A 77 4.10 -5.72 -36.61
CA PRO A 77 5.27 -5.13 -37.32
C PRO A 77 5.17 -3.62 -37.59
N THR A 78 4.13 -2.94 -37.17
CA THR A 78 3.91 -1.50 -37.42
C THR A 78 4.06 -0.62 -36.19
N PHE A 79 4.30 -1.19 -35.01
CA PHE A 79 4.47 -0.45 -33.78
C PHE A 79 5.94 -0.43 -33.37
N THR A 80 6.49 0.76 -33.09
CA THR A 80 7.71 0.89 -32.32
C THR A 80 7.26 1.11 -30.88
N PRO A 81 7.28 0.07 -30.02
CA PRO A 81 6.78 0.20 -28.67
C PRO A 81 7.67 1.16 -27.87
N SER A 82 7.02 1.90 -26.98
CA SER A 82 7.72 2.75 -26.02
C SER A 82 8.49 1.92 -25.00
N ASN A 83 9.48 2.52 -24.36
CA ASN A 83 10.13 1.91 -23.20
C ASN A 83 9.10 1.52 -22.15
N THR A 84 9.28 0.33 -21.58
CA THR A 84 8.36 -0.19 -20.58
C THR A 84 8.58 0.49 -19.24
N SER A 85 7.56 1.14 -18.72
CA SER A 85 7.60 1.74 -17.38
C SER A 85 6.25 1.61 -16.68
N MET A 86 6.29 1.67 -15.34
CA MET A 86 5.13 1.69 -14.47
C MET A 86 5.42 2.56 -13.25
N ASP A 87 4.48 3.41 -12.87
CA ASP A 87 4.57 4.25 -11.68
C ASP A 87 3.20 4.28 -10.98
N LEU A 88 3.15 3.77 -9.76
CA LEU A 88 2.03 3.86 -8.84
C LEU A 88 2.49 4.50 -7.54
N SER A 89 1.78 5.52 -7.08
CA SER A 89 2.01 6.11 -5.76
C SER A 89 0.68 6.22 -5.01
N GLN A 90 0.71 5.92 -3.70
CA GLN A 90 -0.47 5.97 -2.82
C GLN A 90 -0.18 6.82 -1.58
N LEU A 91 -1.10 7.70 -1.23
CA LEU A 91 -1.06 8.56 -0.06
C LEU A 91 -2.32 8.37 0.78
N PHE A 92 -2.16 8.26 2.09
CA PHE A 92 -3.26 8.18 3.05
C PHE A 92 -3.31 9.42 3.94
N ILE A 93 -4.55 9.84 4.25
CA ILE A 93 -4.87 10.80 5.30
C ILE A 93 -5.82 10.10 6.27
N ALA A 94 -5.42 9.96 7.53
CA ALA A 94 -6.11 9.16 8.52
C ALA A 94 -6.41 9.95 9.82
N PRO A 95 -7.51 10.75 9.85
CA PRO A 95 -8.03 11.26 11.10
C PRO A 95 -8.50 10.09 11.99
N THR A 96 -8.12 10.13 13.26
CA THR A 96 -8.31 9.04 14.22
C THR A 96 -8.86 9.59 15.53
N TRP A 97 -9.91 8.97 16.06
CA TRP A 97 -10.36 9.14 17.44
C TRP A 97 -10.00 7.91 18.25
N SER A 98 -9.50 8.13 19.44
CA SER A 98 -9.15 7.06 20.36
C SER A 98 -9.59 7.36 21.78
N TRP A 99 -9.91 6.31 22.53
CA TRP A 99 -10.31 6.40 23.93
C TRP A 99 -9.77 5.22 24.73
N ARG A 100 -9.61 5.44 26.03
CA ARG A 100 -9.17 4.43 26.98
C ARG A 100 -10.18 4.26 28.09
N ASN A 101 -10.36 3.03 28.56
CA ASN A 101 -11.12 2.73 29.76
C ASN A 101 -10.20 2.43 30.97
N GLU A 102 -10.80 2.33 32.16
CA GLU A 102 -10.08 2.05 33.42
C GLU A 102 -9.46 0.64 33.46
N GLY A 103 -9.95 -0.31 32.65
CA GLY A 103 -9.41 -1.66 32.53
C GLY A 103 -8.14 -1.78 31.68
N GLY A 104 -7.54 -0.66 31.28
CA GLY A 104 -6.31 -0.63 30.50
C GLY A 104 -6.50 -0.92 28.99
N HIS A 105 -7.74 -1.02 28.52
CA HIS A 105 -8.05 -1.14 27.10
C HIS A 105 -8.12 0.24 26.45
N ALA A 106 -7.51 0.37 25.28
CA ALA A 106 -7.65 1.52 24.42
C ALA A 106 -8.20 1.09 23.05
N PHE A 107 -9.09 1.88 22.52
CA PHE A 107 -9.73 1.66 21.23
C PHE A 107 -9.48 2.86 20.34
N GLY A 108 -9.44 2.63 19.03
CA GLY A 108 -9.31 3.69 18.04
C GLY A 108 -10.13 3.38 16.81
N ILE A 109 -10.67 4.44 16.22
CA ILE A 109 -11.34 4.40 14.92
C ILE A 109 -10.73 5.49 14.03
N SER A 110 -10.34 5.12 12.84
CA SER A 110 -9.84 6.04 11.82
C SER A 110 -10.74 5.98 10.59
N ALA A 111 -11.09 7.13 10.05
CA ALA A 111 -11.45 7.20 8.64
C ALA A 111 -10.15 7.25 7.84
N ILE A 112 -10.08 6.53 6.72
CA ILE A 112 -8.94 6.60 5.81
C ILE A 112 -9.41 7.20 4.50
N LEU A 113 -8.83 8.35 4.14
CA LEU A 113 -8.95 8.94 2.83
C LEU A 113 -7.69 8.56 2.07
N ALA A 114 -7.87 8.00 0.86
CA ALA A 114 -6.77 7.54 0.03
C ALA A 114 -6.76 8.26 -1.31
N GLY A 115 -5.59 8.70 -1.75
CA GLY A 115 -5.32 9.15 -3.09
C GLY A 115 -4.27 8.27 -3.73
N GLN A 116 -4.44 7.96 -5.01
CA GLN A 116 -3.43 7.24 -5.78
C GLN A 116 -3.31 7.81 -7.19
N ARG A 117 -2.11 7.70 -7.76
CA ARG A 117 -1.85 8.03 -9.17
C ARG A 117 -1.13 6.89 -9.82
N PHE A 118 -1.42 6.68 -11.10
CA PHE A 118 -0.83 5.61 -11.88
C PHE A 118 -0.46 6.08 -13.29
N LYS A 119 0.65 5.56 -13.82
CA LYS A 119 1.08 5.70 -15.21
C LYS A 119 1.74 4.38 -15.65
N ALA A 120 1.51 3.97 -16.88
CA ALA A 120 2.26 2.92 -17.54
C ALA A 120 2.59 3.30 -18.99
N THR A 121 3.71 2.79 -19.51
CA THR A 121 4.15 2.91 -20.91
C THR A 121 4.69 1.57 -21.40
N GLY A 122 4.81 1.41 -22.74
CA GLY A 122 5.36 0.19 -23.33
C GLY A 122 4.40 -1.00 -23.29
N LEU A 123 3.06 -0.74 -23.28
CA LEU A 123 2.01 -1.74 -23.29
C LEU A 123 1.16 -1.67 -24.55
N GLU A 124 1.62 -0.97 -25.58
CA GLU A 124 0.88 -0.69 -26.82
C GLU A 124 0.53 -1.97 -27.58
N ASP A 125 1.39 -2.99 -27.55
CA ASP A 125 1.15 -4.29 -28.18
C ASP A 125 0.00 -5.09 -27.54
N PHE A 126 -0.40 -4.72 -26.32
CA PHE A 126 -1.62 -5.20 -25.67
C PHE A 126 -2.84 -4.31 -25.94
N GLY A 127 -2.71 -3.31 -26.81
CA GLY A 127 -3.77 -2.33 -27.12
C GLY A 127 -3.96 -1.26 -26.04
N ILE A 128 -2.98 -1.08 -25.16
CA ILE A 128 -3.02 -0.11 -24.04
C ILE A 128 -2.18 1.10 -24.41
N ALA A 129 -2.82 2.24 -24.57
CA ALA A 129 -2.15 3.49 -24.95
C ALA A 129 -1.35 4.09 -23.79
N ASN A 130 -0.28 4.84 -24.12
CA ASN A 130 0.48 5.68 -23.18
C ASN A 130 -0.34 6.89 -22.75
N ALA A 131 -1.29 6.70 -21.86
CA ALA A 131 -2.27 7.71 -21.47
C ALA A 131 -1.78 8.76 -20.46
N GLY A 132 -0.50 8.65 -20.02
CA GLY A 132 0.06 9.49 -18.97
C GLY A 132 -0.53 9.21 -17.60
N TYR A 133 -0.31 10.09 -16.64
CA TYR A 133 -0.87 9.89 -15.30
C TYR A 133 -2.39 9.95 -15.28
N ASP A 134 -2.97 9.04 -14.51
CA ASP A 134 -4.35 9.07 -14.05
C ASP A 134 -4.39 9.04 -12.52
N THR A 135 -5.48 9.51 -11.94
CA THR A 135 -5.65 9.61 -10.49
C THR A 135 -6.91 8.92 -10.04
N SER A 136 -6.87 8.38 -8.84
CA SER A 136 -7.98 7.72 -8.21
C SER A 136 -8.03 8.13 -6.73
N VAL A 137 -9.21 8.33 -6.19
CA VAL A 137 -9.44 8.68 -4.79
C VAL A 137 -10.47 7.74 -4.19
N GLY A 138 -10.39 7.54 -2.89
CA GLY A 138 -11.31 6.66 -2.21
C GLY A 138 -11.09 6.64 -0.71
N GLY A 139 -11.60 5.62 -0.05
CA GLY A 139 -11.43 5.51 1.38
C GLY A 139 -12.09 4.30 2.00
N GLY A 140 -11.94 4.22 3.31
CA GLY A 140 -12.48 3.18 4.17
C GLY A 140 -12.23 3.50 5.63
N ALA A 141 -12.15 2.48 6.47
CA ALA A 141 -12.00 2.64 7.91
C ALA A 141 -10.93 1.70 8.46
N ARG A 142 -10.33 2.12 9.59
CA ARG A 142 -9.46 1.26 10.39
C ARG A 142 -9.95 1.26 11.83
N LEU A 143 -9.96 0.08 12.44
CA LEU A 143 -10.22 -0.13 13.85
C LEU A 143 -8.94 -0.59 14.52
N GLY A 144 -8.69 -0.10 15.73
CA GLY A 144 -7.55 -0.48 16.54
C GLY A 144 -7.97 -0.76 17.97
N TRP A 145 -7.30 -1.71 18.59
CA TRP A 145 -7.44 -2.05 19.99
C TRP A 145 -6.08 -2.36 20.60
N THR A 146 -5.84 -1.88 21.80
CA THR A 146 -4.70 -2.28 22.61
C THR A 146 -5.14 -2.54 24.05
N TRP A 147 -4.42 -3.40 24.75
CA TRP A 147 -4.66 -3.75 26.14
C TRP A 147 -3.32 -3.89 26.89
N GLN A 148 -3.21 -3.20 28.02
CA GLN A 148 -2.12 -3.41 28.97
C GLN A 148 -2.46 -4.64 29.81
N ALA A 149 -2.06 -5.82 29.34
CA ALA A 149 -2.41 -7.11 29.94
C ALA A 149 -1.70 -7.33 31.28
N SER A 150 -0.48 -6.75 31.47
CA SER A 150 0.24 -6.69 32.73
C SER A 150 1.15 -5.44 32.73
N GLN A 151 1.92 -5.24 33.80
CA GLN A 151 2.90 -4.15 33.86
C GLN A 151 3.91 -4.20 32.69
N ASN A 152 4.25 -5.39 32.24
CA ASN A 152 5.31 -5.61 31.24
C ASN A 152 4.76 -6.07 29.88
N LEU A 153 3.45 -6.37 29.75
CA LEU A 153 2.90 -6.90 28.49
C LEU A 153 1.76 -6.01 27.97
N LYS A 154 1.93 -5.50 26.77
CA LYS A 154 0.92 -4.83 26.00
C LYS A 154 0.60 -5.66 24.76
N VAL A 155 -0.66 -5.89 24.46
CA VAL A 155 -1.13 -6.58 23.25
C VAL A 155 -1.96 -5.63 22.41
N GLY A 156 -2.06 -5.90 21.12
CA GLY A 156 -2.84 -5.08 20.21
C GLY A 156 -3.36 -5.85 19.01
N ALA A 157 -4.43 -5.31 18.44
CA ALA A 157 -4.99 -5.76 17.18
C ALA A 157 -5.47 -4.56 16.37
N THR A 158 -5.40 -4.69 15.04
CA THR A 158 -5.92 -3.69 14.11
C THR A 158 -6.58 -4.39 12.92
N TYR A 159 -7.60 -3.76 12.37
CA TYR A 159 -8.25 -4.17 11.13
C TYR A 159 -8.48 -2.95 10.27
N GLN A 160 -8.05 -3.00 9.01
CA GLN A 160 -8.37 -2.02 7.98
C GLN A 160 -9.30 -2.67 6.97
N SER A 161 -10.43 -2.02 6.68
CA SER A 161 -11.30 -2.44 5.59
C SER A 161 -10.59 -2.29 4.24
N ARG A 162 -11.07 -2.99 3.21
CA ARG A 162 -10.78 -2.62 1.82
C ARG A 162 -11.07 -1.12 1.65
N LEU A 163 -10.18 -0.40 0.98
CA LEU A 163 -10.43 0.98 0.60
C LEU A 163 -10.96 0.96 -0.84
N TRP A 164 -12.21 1.39 -0.97
CA TRP A 164 -12.88 1.47 -2.27
C TRP A 164 -12.42 2.74 -2.97
N MET A 165 -11.85 2.53 -4.16
CA MET A 165 -11.25 3.59 -4.95
C MET A 165 -12.09 3.89 -6.18
N THR A 166 -12.07 5.13 -6.65
CA THR A 166 -12.56 5.45 -8.00
C THR A 166 -11.69 4.75 -9.05
N LYS A 167 -12.24 4.52 -10.22
CA LYS A 167 -11.53 3.81 -11.29
C LYS A 167 -10.47 4.72 -11.92
N PHE A 168 -9.41 4.09 -12.43
CA PHE A 168 -8.50 4.73 -13.37
C PHE A 168 -9.10 4.69 -14.78
N ASP A 169 -9.79 5.74 -15.19
CA ASP A 169 -10.53 5.79 -16.45
C ASP A 169 -9.61 5.64 -17.66
N LYS A 170 -8.43 6.26 -17.64
CA LYS A 170 -7.41 6.14 -18.68
C LYS A 170 -6.87 4.72 -18.81
N TYR A 171 -6.97 3.91 -17.76
CA TYR A 171 -6.48 2.54 -17.68
C TYR A 171 -7.64 1.53 -17.57
N ALA A 172 -8.84 1.91 -18.05
CA ALA A 172 -10.00 1.03 -18.11
C ALA A 172 -9.76 -0.22 -18.99
N GLY A 173 -8.85 -0.14 -19.93
CA GLY A 173 -8.41 -1.26 -20.78
C GLY A 173 -7.27 -2.08 -20.19
N LEU A 174 -6.68 -1.69 -19.04
CA LEU A 174 -5.59 -2.41 -18.38
C LEU A 174 -6.11 -3.14 -17.14
N PHE A 175 -6.61 -2.38 -16.18
CA PHE A 175 -7.01 -2.92 -14.88
C PHE A 175 -8.36 -3.63 -14.97
N ALA A 176 -8.51 -4.70 -14.19
CA ALA A 176 -9.78 -5.43 -14.08
C ALA A 176 -10.93 -4.48 -13.69
N GLU A 177 -12.17 -4.90 -13.95
CA GLU A 177 -13.37 -4.11 -13.67
C GLU A 177 -13.37 -2.71 -14.31
N ARG A 178 -12.69 -2.57 -15.46
CA ARG A 178 -12.58 -1.32 -16.22
C ARG A 178 -11.92 -0.20 -15.44
N GLY A 179 -10.71 -0.45 -14.94
CA GLY A 179 -9.88 0.52 -14.23
C GLY A 179 -9.92 0.39 -12.70
N GLY A 180 -10.52 -0.69 -12.17
CA GLY A 180 -10.58 -0.92 -10.71
C GLY A 180 -9.21 -1.23 -10.11
N PHE A 181 -8.82 -0.49 -9.09
CA PHE A 181 -7.59 -0.72 -8.34
C PHE A 181 -7.77 -0.31 -6.88
N ASP A 182 -8.60 -1.05 -6.18
CA ASP A 182 -8.83 -0.84 -4.75
C ASP A 182 -7.60 -1.20 -3.93
N ILE A 183 -7.56 -0.73 -2.68
CA ILE A 183 -6.49 -1.09 -1.75
C ILE A 183 -7.01 -2.17 -0.82
N PRO A 184 -6.31 -3.32 -0.69
CA PRO A 184 -6.82 -4.48 0.01
C PRO A 184 -7.00 -4.24 1.50
N SER A 185 -7.92 -5.02 2.10
CA SER A 185 -8.07 -5.09 3.54
C SER A 185 -6.87 -5.76 4.18
N ASN A 186 -6.62 -5.43 5.44
CA ASN A 186 -5.61 -6.10 6.25
C ASN A 186 -6.01 -6.16 7.71
N TYR A 187 -5.42 -7.09 8.44
CA TYR A 187 -5.46 -7.11 9.89
C TYR A 187 -4.09 -7.48 10.45
N ALA A 188 -3.82 -6.99 11.65
CA ALA A 188 -2.61 -7.35 12.38
C ALA A 188 -2.93 -7.61 13.85
N VAL A 189 -2.13 -8.48 14.45
CA VAL A 189 -2.09 -8.71 15.88
C VAL A 189 -0.64 -8.71 16.34
N GLY A 190 -0.40 -8.23 17.56
CA GLY A 190 0.96 -8.17 18.07
C GLY A 190 1.03 -7.91 19.55
N PHE A 191 2.24 -7.92 20.07
CA PHE A 191 2.53 -7.61 21.45
C PHE A 191 3.84 -6.83 21.59
N ALA A 192 3.95 -6.09 22.69
CA ALA A 192 5.20 -5.54 23.18
C ALA A 192 5.42 -6.04 24.62
N TYR A 193 6.57 -6.68 24.87
CA TYR A 193 6.95 -7.23 26.17
C TYR A 193 8.20 -6.53 26.67
N GLN A 194 8.06 -5.84 27.79
CA GLN A 194 9.18 -5.20 28.47
C GLN A 194 9.97 -6.27 29.24
N ILE A 195 11.15 -6.62 28.74
CA ILE A 195 12.02 -7.65 29.33
C ILE A 195 12.64 -7.11 30.63
N ASP A 196 13.12 -5.85 30.57
CA ASP A 196 13.64 -5.10 31.72
C ASP A 196 13.41 -3.59 31.53
N SER A 197 13.98 -2.75 32.38
CA SER A 197 13.79 -1.30 32.34
C SER A 197 14.33 -0.61 31.08
N SER A 198 15.16 -1.29 30.28
CA SER A 198 15.86 -0.74 29.12
C SER A 198 15.57 -1.49 27.82
N LEU A 199 14.91 -2.65 27.89
CA LEU A 199 14.74 -3.52 26.73
C LEU A 199 13.28 -3.95 26.56
N THR A 200 12.71 -3.65 25.42
CA THR A 200 11.38 -4.09 25.00
C THR A 200 11.47 -4.95 23.75
N TRP A 201 10.84 -6.12 23.77
CA TRP A 201 10.64 -6.96 22.59
C TRP A 201 9.26 -6.74 22.01
N ALA A 202 9.20 -6.41 20.71
CA ALA A 202 7.97 -6.28 19.95
C ALA A 202 7.87 -7.39 18.89
N PHE A 203 6.64 -7.88 18.68
CA PHE A 203 6.34 -8.88 17.69
C PHE A 203 4.95 -8.63 17.10
N ASP A 204 4.84 -8.64 15.75
CA ASP A 204 3.59 -8.46 15.02
C ASP A 204 3.45 -9.49 13.91
N VAL A 205 2.21 -9.92 13.66
CA VAL A 205 1.80 -10.66 12.49
C VAL A 205 0.70 -9.90 11.79
N GLU A 206 0.91 -9.62 10.50
CA GLU A 206 -0.05 -8.93 9.65
C GLU A 206 -0.47 -9.82 8.47
N ARG A 207 -1.75 -9.82 8.14
CA ARG A 207 -2.30 -10.47 6.94
C ARG A 207 -2.88 -9.42 6.02
N ILE A 208 -2.46 -9.44 4.75
CA ILE A 208 -2.92 -8.53 3.69
C ILE A 208 -3.63 -9.38 2.64
N HIS A 209 -4.88 -9.00 2.30
CA HIS A 209 -5.75 -9.76 1.40
C HIS A 209 -5.63 -9.27 -0.05
N TYR A 210 -4.47 -9.41 -0.67
CA TYR A 210 -4.27 -8.99 -2.06
C TYR A 210 -5.21 -9.67 -3.05
N SER A 211 -5.64 -10.91 -2.76
CA SER A 211 -6.52 -11.67 -3.64
C SER A 211 -7.95 -11.11 -3.75
N GLU A 212 -8.38 -10.22 -2.85
CA GLU A 212 -9.71 -9.61 -2.91
C GLU A 212 -9.84 -8.47 -3.93
N VAL A 213 -8.72 -8.01 -4.50
CA VAL A 213 -8.68 -6.94 -5.51
C VAL A 213 -8.33 -7.55 -6.86
N ASN A 214 -9.27 -7.59 -7.79
CA ASN A 214 -9.12 -8.33 -9.03
C ASN A 214 -7.89 -7.91 -9.85
N SER A 215 -7.60 -6.61 -9.96
CA SER A 215 -6.39 -6.12 -10.66
C SER A 215 -5.08 -6.59 -10.02
N VAL A 216 -5.10 -6.98 -8.76
CA VAL A 216 -3.93 -7.44 -8.01
C VAL A 216 -3.90 -8.97 -7.94
N GLY A 217 -5.02 -9.59 -7.58
CA GLY A 217 -5.11 -11.02 -7.29
C GLY A 217 -5.38 -11.91 -8.49
N ASN A 218 -6.01 -11.41 -9.55
CA ASN A 218 -6.25 -12.22 -10.76
C ASN A 218 -4.94 -12.77 -11.33
N PRO A 219 -4.96 -13.97 -11.93
CA PRO A 219 -3.77 -14.54 -12.56
C PRO A 219 -3.16 -13.58 -13.60
N GLY A 220 -1.83 -13.53 -13.65
CA GLY A 220 -1.10 -12.74 -14.66
C GLY A 220 -1.15 -13.32 -16.09
N VAL A 221 -1.79 -14.49 -16.28
CA VAL A 221 -1.99 -15.08 -17.58
C VAL A 221 -3.23 -14.52 -18.25
N ILE A 222 -3.17 -14.30 -19.57
CA ILE A 222 -4.27 -13.73 -20.34
C ILE A 222 -5.30 -14.84 -20.63
N VAL A 223 -6.28 -14.99 -19.75
CA VAL A 223 -7.41 -15.92 -19.90
C VAL A 223 -8.72 -15.20 -20.29
N ALA A 224 -8.73 -13.87 -20.19
CA ALA A 224 -9.81 -12.99 -20.57
C ALA A 224 -9.23 -11.63 -21.01
N PRO A 225 -9.98 -10.80 -21.73
CA PRO A 225 -9.51 -9.48 -22.16
C PRO A 225 -9.07 -8.60 -20.97
N PHE A 226 -8.04 -7.80 -21.18
CA PHE A 226 -7.70 -6.71 -20.26
C PHE A 226 -8.94 -5.82 -20.03
N GLY A 227 -9.08 -5.27 -18.83
CA GLY A 227 -10.24 -4.47 -18.44
C GLY A 227 -11.47 -5.27 -18.01
N ALA A 228 -11.59 -6.55 -18.35
CA ALA A 228 -12.67 -7.41 -17.85
C ALA A 228 -12.50 -7.70 -16.35
N ALA A 229 -13.59 -8.00 -15.63
CA ALA A 229 -13.53 -8.32 -14.20
C ALA A 229 -12.63 -9.52 -13.88
N ASN A 230 -12.57 -10.51 -14.78
CA ASN A 230 -11.67 -11.67 -14.73
C ASN A 230 -10.44 -11.52 -15.64
N GLY A 231 -10.15 -10.32 -16.12
CA GLY A 231 -8.97 -10.01 -16.90
C GLY A 231 -7.67 -10.19 -16.11
N PRO A 232 -6.51 -10.15 -16.78
CA PRO A 232 -5.22 -10.34 -16.14
C PRO A 232 -4.98 -9.35 -14.98
N GLY A 233 -4.36 -9.82 -13.91
CA GLY A 233 -3.88 -9.05 -12.78
C GLY A 233 -2.41 -9.37 -12.50
N PHE A 234 -1.90 -8.95 -11.36
CA PHE A 234 -0.51 -9.24 -10.97
C PHE A 234 -0.30 -10.67 -10.45
N GLY A 235 -1.35 -11.44 -10.23
CA GLY A 235 -1.27 -12.81 -9.70
C GLY A 235 -0.85 -12.88 -8.23
N TRP A 236 -0.92 -11.80 -7.49
CA TRP A 236 -0.51 -11.76 -6.10
C TRP A 236 -1.47 -12.54 -5.22
N LYS A 237 -0.89 -13.24 -4.27
CA LYS A 237 -1.63 -13.96 -3.23
C LYS A 237 -1.67 -13.13 -1.97
N ASP A 238 -2.55 -13.52 -1.07
CA ASP A 238 -2.55 -12.96 0.27
C ASP A 238 -1.19 -13.16 0.94
N VAL A 239 -0.69 -12.10 1.59
CA VAL A 239 0.63 -12.09 2.22
C VAL A 239 0.49 -12.07 3.73
N THR A 240 1.31 -12.87 4.41
CA THR A 240 1.52 -12.78 5.85
C THR A 240 2.89 -12.15 6.10
N VAL A 241 2.90 -11.03 6.82
CA VAL A 241 4.10 -10.30 7.21
C VAL A 241 4.36 -10.56 8.69
N ILE A 242 5.58 -10.96 9.03
CA ILE A 242 6.03 -11.12 10.42
C ILE A 242 7.06 -10.05 10.69
N LYS A 243 6.87 -9.29 11.75
CA LYS A 243 7.77 -8.22 12.19
C LYS A 243 8.22 -8.51 13.61
N THR A 244 9.49 -8.36 13.89
CA THR A 244 10.03 -8.44 15.25
C THR A 244 11.13 -7.43 15.44
N GLY A 245 11.27 -6.89 16.66
CA GLY A 245 12.27 -5.90 16.98
C GLY A 245 12.54 -5.84 18.49
N LEU A 246 13.72 -5.33 18.80
CA LEU A 246 14.16 -5.00 20.16
C LEU A 246 14.42 -3.50 20.21
N ALA A 247 13.96 -2.84 21.23
CA ALA A 247 14.12 -1.40 21.46
C ALA A 247 14.48 -1.10 22.92
#